data_139e8720f15554cdc2bf5ff163350187
#
_entry.id   139e8720f15554cdc2bf5ff163350187
#
_cell.length_a   1.000
_cell.length_b   1.000
_cell.length_c   1.000
_cell.angle_alpha   90.00
_cell.angle_beta   90.00
_cell.angle_gamma   90.00
#
_symmetry.space_group_name_H-M   'P 1'
#
loop_
_entity.id
_entity.type
_entity.pdbx_description
1 polymer ?
#
loop_
_entity_poly.entity_id
_entity_poly.type
_entity_poly.pdbx_seq_one_letter_code
_entity_poly.pdbx_strand_id
1 'polypeptide(L)'
;QDNGFKVRDEMGGAVDPDGLKEIEAAIPDLVEDIKFLSYEDADLQRLIEKFDASIDYIKHIKKLIDLGPIKEAGLMVVVDSMWGNGAGWFTRLLKGGRTKVLEIHNERNPSFPEMLRPEPIPPNVDAGLKFSKANQGDVVLILDGDADRVGIGDEKGNFVNQLRVFGLLAYYMLEVRGERGPIVKTLSTTKMLNKLGEIYDVPVHETGVGFKYVAPKMIETDALIGGEESGGYAFRGNVPERDGILGGLYFLDMMVKMKMKPTELLDVLFSKVGEHYYDRIDTLFSGDREEIRNTVKNAKPETIGGLKVTSLNDTDGFQYYLEDGGWLLIRFSGTEPKLRVYCETTHGDLVQAILEDGLRIAGLK
;
A
#
# COMPACT_ATOMS: atom_id res chain seq x y z
N GLN A 1 2.97 15.13 -16.55
CA GLN A 1 3.18 13.67 -16.49
C GLN A 1 4.36 13.42 -15.60
N ASP A 2 4.23 12.41 -14.75
CA ASP A 2 5.26 12.05 -13.79
C ASP A 2 6.43 11.40 -14.55
N ASN A 3 7.59 12.01 -14.48
CA ASN A 3 8.82 11.46 -15.00
C ASN A 3 9.85 11.48 -13.88
N GLY A 4 10.42 10.34 -13.53
CA GLY A 4 11.33 10.23 -12.42
C GLY A 4 12.30 9.07 -12.55
N PHE A 5 13.39 9.15 -11.80
CA PHE A 5 14.39 8.11 -11.73
C PHE A 5 14.42 7.55 -10.29
N LYS A 6 14.22 6.25 -10.14
CA LYS A 6 14.25 5.57 -8.84
C LYS A 6 15.57 4.81 -8.69
N VAL A 7 16.44 5.27 -7.79
CA VAL A 7 17.67 4.56 -7.44
C VAL A 7 17.34 3.48 -6.40
N ARG A 8 17.96 2.32 -6.57
CA ARG A 8 17.84 1.19 -5.66
C ARG A 8 19.18 0.87 -5.02
N ASP A 9 19.14 0.33 -3.82
CA ASP A 9 20.33 -0.18 -3.14
C ASP A 9 20.73 -1.58 -3.68
N GLU A 10 21.77 -2.14 -3.14
CA GLU A 10 22.29 -3.47 -3.51
C GLU A 10 21.33 -4.62 -3.19
N MET A 11 20.38 -4.39 -2.28
CA MET A 11 19.32 -5.35 -1.93
C MET A 11 18.08 -5.21 -2.83
N GLY A 12 18.06 -4.20 -3.71
CA GLY A 12 16.91 -3.85 -4.56
C GLY A 12 15.87 -2.99 -3.86
N GLY A 13 16.10 -2.59 -2.62
CA GLY A 13 15.26 -1.71 -1.83
C GLY A 13 15.41 -0.23 -2.20
N ALA A 14 14.57 0.61 -1.60
CA ALA A 14 14.70 2.05 -1.73
C ALA A 14 15.95 2.54 -0.98
N VAL A 15 16.78 3.35 -1.63
CA VAL A 15 17.88 4.05 -0.97
C VAL A 15 17.29 4.97 0.10
N ASP A 16 17.92 5.01 1.26
CA ASP A 16 17.49 5.88 2.36
C ASP A 16 17.62 7.38 2.00
N PRO A 17 16.92 8.27 2.73
CA PRO A 17 16.89 9.69 2.38
C PRO A 17 18.24 10.39 2.38
N ASP A 18 19.18 9.94 3.19
CA ASP A 18 20.51 10.58 3.26
C ASP A 18 21.38 10.13 2.10
N GLY A 19 21.36 8.84 1.75
CA GLY A 19 22.00 8.34 0.53
C GLY A 19 21.43 8.98 -0.75
N LEU A 20 20.11 9.26 -0.80
CA LEU A 20 19.54 10.00 -1.92
C LEU A 20 20.05 11.43 -2.01
N LYS A 21 20.23 12.15 -0.89
CA LYS A 21 20.82 13.50 -0.88
C LYS A 21 22.25 13.52 -1.41
N GLU A 22 23.04 12.49 -1.08
CA GLU A 22 24.40 12.36 -1.60
C GLU A 22 24.41 12.20 -3.12
N ILE A 23 23.49 11.36 -3.66
CA ILE A 23 23.33 11.16 -5.11
C ILE A 23 22.85 12.45 -5.77
N GLU A 24 21.84 13.13 -5.21
CA GLU A 24 21.30 14.39 -5.73
C GLU A 24 22.37 15.50 -5.74
N ALA A 25 23.19 15.58 -4.69
CA ALA A 25 24.29 16.56 -4.61
C ALA A 25 25.40 16.32 -5.67
N ALA A 26 25.52 15.11 -6.20
CA ALA A 26 26.43 14.77 -7.27
C ALA A 26 25.91 15.09 -8.68
N ILE A 27 24.64 15.48 -8.83
CA ILE A 27 24.04 15.86 -10.12
C ILE A 27 24.53 17.26 -10.49
N PRO A 28 25.18 17.46 -11.66
CA PRO A 28 25.67 18.77 -12.06
C PRO A 28 24.50 19.72 -12.39
N ASP A 29 24.66 21.00 -12.04
CA ASP A 29 23.66 22.05 -12.31
C ASP A 29 23.45 22.32 -13.81
N LEU A 30 24.43 22.00 -14.65
CA LEU A 30 24.42 22.23 -16.10
C LEU A 30 24.42 20.91 -16.87
N VAL A 31 23.49 20.80 -17.79
CA VAL A 31 23.24 19.61 -18.64
C VAL A 31 24.08 19.64 -19.93
N GLU A 32 24.98 20.62 -20.10
CA GLU A 32 25.71 20.86 -21.36
C GLU A 32 26.67 19.72 -21.75
N ASP A 33 27.08 18.88 -20.78
CA ASP A 33 28.01 17.77 -21.00
C ASP A 33 27.35 16.39 -21.13
N ILE A 34 26.02 16.30 -21.24
CA ILE A 34 25.35 15.01 -21.42
C ILE A 34 25.67 14.45 -22.80
N LYS A 35 26.38 13.32 -22.81
CA LYS A 35 26.65 12.58 -24.03
C LYS A 35 25.40 11.79 -24.45
N PHE A 36 24.97 12.05 -25.67
CA PHE A 36 23.86 11.31 -26.27
C PHE A 36 24.36 10.28 -27.27
N LEU A 37 23.73 9.11 -27.23
CA LEU A 37 23.89 8.10 -28.27
C LEU A 37 22.47 7.71 -28.72
N SER A 38 22.28 7.49 -30.01
CA SER A 38 21.00 6.98 -30.50
C SER A 38 20.77 5.54 -29.97
N TYR A 39 19.50 5.13 -29.85
CA TYR A 39 19.20 3.76 -29.47
C TYR A 39 19.81 2.75 -30.44
N GLU A 40 19.73 3.04 -31.73
CA GLU A 40 20.27 2.21 -32.82
C GLU A 40 21.79 2.05 -32.69
N ASP A 41 22.51 3.15 -32.47
CA ASP A 41 23.97 3.11 -32.30
C ASP A 41 24.38 2.38 -31.01
N ALA A 42 23.62 2.55 -29.92
CA ALA A 42 23.86 1.86 -28.65
C ALA A 42 23.63 0.33 -28.77
N ASP A 43 22.58 -0.08 -29.52
CA ASP A 43 22.28 -1.49 -29.79
C ASP A 43 23.35 -2.12 -30.69
N LEU A 44 23.77 -1.40 -31.76
CA LEU A 44 24.86 -1.82 -32.65
C LEU A 44 26.19 -1.99 -31.91
N GLN A 45 26.49 -1.11 -30.95
CA GLN A 45 27.69 -1.18 -30.12
C GLN A 45 27.56 -2.17 -28.96
N ARG A 46 26.42 -2.88 -28.85
CA ARG A 46 26.11 -3.84 -27.78
C ARG A 46 26.21 -3.24 -26.37
N LEU A 47 25.81 -1.96 -26.24
CA LEU A 47 25.74 -1.26 -24.96
C LEU A 47 24.39 -1.49 -24.26
N ILE A 48 23.42 -2.11 -24.94
CA ILE A 48 22.08 -2.44 -24.44
C ILE A 48 21.95 -3.96 -24.36
N GLU A 49 21.67 -4.46 -23.16
CA GLU A 49 21.30 -5.85 -22.93
C GLU A 49 19.78 -5.93 -22.63
N LYS A 50 19.08 -6.76 -23.41
CA LYS A 50 17.65 -7.05 -23.22
C LYS A 50 17.50 -8.38 -22.51
N PHE A 51 16.78 -8.41 -21.40
CA PHE A 51 16.49 -9.63 -20.65
C PHE A 51 15.02 -9.71 -20.25
N ASP A 52 14.52 -10.92 -20.03
CA ASP A 52 13.16 -11.15 -19.49
C ASP A 52 13.23 -11.42 -17.99
N ALA A 53 13.01 -10.37 -17.18
CA ALA A 53 12.99 -10.45 -15.72
C ALA A 53 11.88 -11.37 -15.19
N SER A 54 10.83 -11.65 -15.98
CA SER A 54 9.69 -12.44 -15.54
C SER A 54 10.05 -13.89 -15.19
N ILE A 55 11.08 -14.45 -15.82
CA ILE A 55 11.53 -15.82 -15.60
C ILE A 55 12.05 -15.98 -14.16
N ASP A 56 12.95 -15.08 -13.76
CA ASP A 56 13.54 -15.13 -12.42
C ASP A 56 12.53 -14.72 -11.35
N TYR A 57 11.68 -13.75 -11.63
CA TYR A 57 10.60 -13.36 -10.72
C TYR A 57 9.64 -14.53 -10.44
N ILE A 58 9.14 -15.22 -11.47
CA ILE A 58 8.27 -16.40 -11.29
C ILE A 58 8.97 -17.51 -10.50
N LYS A 59 10.26 -17.74 -10.80
CA LYS A 59 11.05 -18.73 -10.06
C LYS A 59 11.19 -18.35 -8.59
N HIS A 60 11.36 -17.07 -8.30
CA HIS A 60 11.44 -16.55 -6.95
C HIS A 60 10.10 -16.66 -6.21
N ILE A 61 9.01 -16.19 -6.80
CA ILE A 61 7.64 -16.31 -6.23
C ILE A 61 7.33 -17.76 -5.84
N LYS A 62 7.67 -18.74 -6.69
CA LYS A 62 7.44 -20.16 -6.40
C LYS A 62 8.26 -20.71 -5.21
N LYS A 63 9.27 -20.00 -4.73
CA LYS A 63 9.97 -20.34 -3.47
C LYS A 63 9.23 -19.81 -2.25
N LEU A 64 8.51 -18.69 -2.41
CA LEU A 64 7.80 -18.02 -1.34
C LEU A 64 6.40 -18.59 -1.11
N ILE A 65 5.75 -19.09 -2.18
CA ILE A 65 4.36 -19.56 -2.15
C ILE A 65 4.16 -20.74 -3.10
N ASP A 66 3.45 -21.77 -2.61
CA ASP A 66 2.97 -22.87 -3.46
C ASP A 66 1.68 -22.43 -4.18
N LEU A 67 1.76 -22.27 -5.50
CA LEU A 67 0.63 -21.87 -6.32
C LEU A 67 -0.35 -23.03 -6.63
N GLY A 68 0.02 -24.28 -6.35
CA GLY A 68 -0.81 -25.45 -6.64
C GLY A 68 -2.18 -25.39 -5.98
N PRO A 69 -2.29 -25.20 -4.67
CA PRO A 69 -3.57 -25.09 -3.98
C PRO A 69 -4.47 -23.95 -4.52
N ILE A 70 -3.89 -22.78 -4.84
CA ILE A 70 -4.65 -21.66 -5.40
C ILE A 70 -5.20 -22.02 -6.79
N LYS A 71 -4.39 -22.65 -7.63
CA LYS A 71 -4.82 -23.11 -8.96
C LYS A 71 -5.99 -24.09 -8.90
N GLU A 72 -5.97 -25.00 -7.93
CA GLU A 72 -6.97 -26.05 -7.79
C GLU A 72 -8.20 -25.65 -6.96
N ALA A 73 -8.20 -24.48 -6.33
CA ALA A 73 -9.28 -24.02 -5.46
C ALA A 73 -10.62 -23.79 -6.19
N GLY A 74 -10.58 -23.52 -7.50
CA GLY A 74 -11.78 -23.25 -8.28
C GLY A 74 -12.34 -21.84 -8.05
N LEU A 75 -11.50 -20.91 -7.61
CA LEU A 75 -11.90 -19.50 -7.41
C LEU A 75 -12.18 -18.79 -8.74
N MET A 76 -13.08 -17.83 -8.71
CA MET A 76 -13.24 -16.80 -9.73
C MET A 76 -12.51 -15.54 -9.27
N VAL A 77 -11.30 -15.34 -9.74
CA VAL A 77 -10.45 -14.18 -9.41
C VAL A 77 -10.65 -13.12 -10.47
N VAL A 78 -11.08 -11.93 -10.08
CA VAL A 78 -11.10 -10.77 -10.97
C VAL A 78 -9.82 -9.95 -10.73
N VAL A 79 -9.18 -9.50 -11.80
CA VAL A 79 -7.99 -8.65 -11.73
C VAL A 79 -8.25 -7.37 -12.52
N ASP A 80 -8.01 -6.24 -11.89
CA ASP A 80 -7.95 -4.94 -12.57
C ASP A 80 -6.49 -4.46 -12.55
N SER A 81 -5.87 -4.47 -13.71
CA SER A 81 -4.45 -4.08 -13.86
C SER A 81 -4.26 -2.59 -14.09
N MET A 82 -5.35 -1.79 -14.05
CA MET A 82 -5.33 -0.33 -14.26
C MET A 82 -4.44 0.10 -15.43
N TRP A 83 -4.50 -0.63 -16.57
CA TRP A 83 -3.68 -0.38 -17.77
C TRP A 83 -2.16 -0.43 -17.53
N GLY A 84 -1.72 -0.98 -16.39
CA GLY A 84 -0.34 -0.93 -15.92
C GLY A 84 0.47 -2.19 -16.20
N ASN A 85 1.59 -2.30 -15.49
CA ASN A 85 2.55 -3.39 -15.62
C ASN A 85 2.05 -4.72 -15.03
N GLY A 86 0.98 -4.69 -14.24
CA GLY A 86 0.35 -5.87 -13.64
C GLY A 86 -0.42 -6.75 -14.61
N ALA A 87 -0.67 -6.27 -15.85
CA ALA A 87 -1.45 -6.99 -16.85
C ALA A 87 -0.90 -8.38 -17.17
N GLY A 88 -1.78 -9.39 -17.12
CA GLY A 88 -1.46 -10.77 -17.47
C GLY A 88 -0.69 -11.59 -16.41
N TRP A 89 -0.25 -11.00 -15.30
CA TRP A 89 0.55 -11.71 -14.30
C TRP A 89 -0.24 -12.79 -13.59
N PHE A 90 -1.43 -12.50 -13.09
CA PHE A 90 -2.26 -13.50 -12.40
C PHE A 90 -2.76 -14.59 -13.35
N THR A 91 -3.15 -14.23 -14.57
CA THR A 91 -3.47 -15.20 -15.63
C THR A 91 -2.31 -16.17 -15.89
N ARG A 92 -1.09 -15.65 -15.99
CA ARG A 92 0.12 -16.46 -16.21
C ARG A 92 0.45 -17.35 -15.00
N LEU A 93 0.43 -16.79 -13.77
CA LEU A 93 0.81 -17.50 -12.55
C LEU A 93 -0.20 -18.59 -12.16
N LEU A 94 -1.50 -18.35 -12.39
CA LEU A 94 -2.58 -19.26 -11.98
C LEU A 94 -3.08 -20.17 -13.10
N LYS A 95 -2.47 -20.12 -14.28
CA LYS A 95 -2.81 -21.00 -15.41
C LYS A 95 -2.65 -22.48 -15.07
N GLY A 96 -3.59 -23.30 -15.55
CA GLY A 96 -3.48 -24.76 -15.56
C GLY A 96 -4.17 -25.48 -14.40
N GLY A 97 -5.13 -24.80 -13.72
CA GLY A 97 -5.98 -25.41 -12.70
C GLY A 97 -7.47 -25.05 -12.90
N ARG A 98 -8.26 -25.24 -11.85
CA ARG A 98 -9.72 -24.93 -11.85
C ARG A 98 -10.03 -23.47 -11.57
N THR A 99 -9.13 -22.73 -10.89
CA THR A 99 -9.26 -21.31 -10.66
C THR A 99 -9.23 -20.54 -11.97
N LYS A 100 -10.18 -19.64 -12.14
CA LYS A 100 -10.32 -18.80 -13.33
C LYS A 100 -9.93 -17.38 -12.99
N VAL A 101 -9.20 -16.74 -13.89
CA VAL A 101 -8.82 -15.32 -13.78
C VAL A 101 -9.53 -14.57 -14.90
N LEU A 102 -10.26 -13.51 -14.54
CA LEU A 102 -10.86 -12.56 -15.46
C LEU A 102 -10.16 -11.22 -15.26
N GLU A 103 -9.57 -10.69 -16.32
CA GLU A 103 -8.84 -9.42 -16.24
C GLU A 103 -9.57 -8.32 -17.00
N ILE A 104 -9.59 -7.11 -16.43
CA ILE A 104 -9.94 -5.86 -17.11
C ILE A 104 -8.75 -4.91 -17.10
N HIS A 105 -8.76 -3.92 -17.98
CA HIS A 105 -7.66 -2.98 -18.18
C HIS A 105 -6.30 -3.68 -18.28
N ASN A 106 -6.31 -4.84 -18.96
CA ASN A 106 -5.20 -5.80 -19.04
C ASN A 106 -4.26 -5.56 -20.21
N GLU A 107 -4.35 -4.41 -20.85
CA GLU A 107 -3.43 -3.93 -21.86
C GLU A 107 -2.61 -2.77 -21.28
N ARG A 108 -1.29 -2.83 -21.41
CA ARG A 108 -0.44 -1.73 -20.95
C ARG A 108 -0.71 -0.46 -21.74
N ASN A 109 -1.28 0.55 -21.10
CA ASN A 109 -1.57 1.84 -21.68
C ASN A 109 -1.06 2.99 -20.80
N PRO A 110 0.07 3.63 -21.13
CA PRO A 110 0.67 4.67 -20.29
C PRO A 110 -0.16 5.97 -20.23
N SER A 111 -1.27 6.06 -20.97
CA SER A 111 -2.22 7.17 -20.84
C SER A 111 -3.22 6.98 -19.70
N PHE A 112 -3.31 5.77 -19.12
CA PHE A 112 -4.21 5.42 -18.02
C PHE A 112 -5.62 5.99 -18.23
N PRO A 113 -6.33 5.59 -19.32
CA PRO A 113 -7.65 6.14 -19.61
C PRO A 113 -8.62 5.90 -18.43
N GLU A 114 -9.60 6.81 -18.29
CA GLU A 114 -10.66 6.75 -17.29
C GLU A 114 -10.23 7.00 -15.83
N MET A 115 -8.94 7.21 -15.57
CA MET A 115 -8.45 7.48 -14.23
C MET A 115 -7.44 8.63 -14.19
N LEU A 116 -7.47 9.43 -13.14
CA LEU A 116 -6.53 10.53 -12.97
C LEU A 116 -5.13 10.01 -12.64
N ARG A 117 -5.07 8.98 -11.80
CA ARG A 117 -3.86 8.24 -11.43
C ARG A 117 -4.22 6.77 -11.26
N PRO A 118 -3.38 5.85 -11.71
CA PRO A 118 -3.61 4.41 -11.53
C PRO A 118 -3.25 3.99 -10.09
N GLU A 119 -4.10 4.38 -9.14
CA GLU A 119 -3.97 4.06 -7.72
C GLU A 119 -5.15 3.19 -7.26
N PRO A 120 -4.92 2.11 -6.47
CA PRO A 120 -5.96 1.16 -6.10
C PRO A 120 -6.82 1.68 -4.92
N ILE A 121 -7.41 2.84 -5.11
CA ILE A 121 -8.30 3.54 -4.17
C ILE A 121 -9.54 4.06 -4.90
N PRO A 122 -10.66 4.27 -4.20
CA PRO A 122 -11.84 4.94 -4.79
C PRO A 122 -11.49 6.33 -5.35
N PRO A 123 -12.05 6.75 -6.49
CA PRO A 123 -13.03 5.99 -7.30
C PRO A 123 -12.41 5.03 -8.34
N ASN A 124 -11.07 4.96 -8.46
CA ASN A 124 -10.41 4.18 -9.51
C ASN A 124 -10.72 2.67 -9.43
N VAL A 125 -11.02 2.16 -8.23
CA VAL A 125 -11.36 0.75 -8.00
C VAL A 125 -12.77 0.36 -8.47
N ASP A 126 -13.64 1.33 -8.74
CA ASP A 126 -15.07 1.10 -8.99
C ASP A 126 -15.33 0.21 -10.21
N ALA A 127 -14.50 0.36 -11.25
CA ALA A 127 -14.62 -0.45 -12.46
C ALA A 127 -14.38 -1.95 -12.16
N GLY A 128 -13.29 -2.26 -11.45
CA GLY A 128 -12.94 -3.63 -11.04
C GLY A 128 -14.02 -4.25 -10.13
N LEU A 129 -14.48 -3.50 -9.13
CA LEU A 129 -15.52 -3.93 -8.21
C LEU A 129 -16.85 -4.23 -8.93
N LYS A 130 -17.27 -3.33 -9.81
CA LYS A 130 -18.48 -3.50 -10.62
C LYS A 130 -18.39 -4.69 -11.57
N PHE A 131 -17.23 -4.85 -12.23
CA PHE A 131 -16.98 -5.97 -13.13
C PHE A 131 -17.03 -7.31 -12.37
N SER A 132 -16.42 -7.38 -11.19
CA SER A 132 -16.45 -8.57 -10.34
C SER A 132 -17.86 -8.95 -9.93
N LYS A 133 -18.64 -7.99 -9.47
CA LYS A 133 -20.04 -8.21 -9.09
C LYS A 133 -20.86 -8.77 -10.24
N ALA A 134 -20.65 -8.26 -11.46
CA ALA A 134 -21.35 -8.72 -12.67
C ALA A 134 -20.94 -10.15 -13.09
N ASN A 135 -19.72 -10.59 -12.75
CA ASN A 135 -19.16 -11.89 -13.11
C ASN A 135 -19.08 -12.86 -11.93
N GLN A 136 -19.70 -12.55 -10.79
CA GLN A 136 -19.71 -13.38 -9.58
C GLN A 136 -18.28 -13.74 -9.11
N GLY A 137 -17.37 -12.75 -9.10
CA GLY A 137 -16.02 -12.93 -8.61
C GLY A 137 -16.00 -13.27 -7.12
N ASP A 138 -15.13 -14.19 -6.73
CA ASP A 138 -14.89 -14.50 -5.31
C ASP A 138 -14.03 -13.45 -4.63
N VAL A 139 -13.22 -12.76 -5.42
CA VAL A 139 -12.29 -11.71 -4.97
C VAL A 139 -11.91 -10.82 -6.14
N VAL A 140 -11.59 -9.55 -5.86
CA VAL A 140 -10.98 -8.62 -6.82
C VAL A 140 -9.59 -8.25 -6.35
N LEU A 141 -8.62 -8.33 -7.24
CA LEU A 141 -7.25 -7.83 -7.06
C LEU A 141 -7.06 -6.64 -7.98
N ILE A 142 -6.77 -5.48 -7.42
CA ILE A 142 -6.66 -4.22 -8.15
C ILE A 142 -5.23 -3.71 -7.99
N LEU A 143 -4.46 -3.72 -9.08
CA LEU A 143 -3.06 -3.30 -9.07
C LEU A 143 -2.94 -1.83 -9.48
N ASP A 144 -1.91 -1.16 -9.00
CA ASP A 144 -1.57 0.18 -9.51
C ASP A 144 -0.71 0.12 -10.79
N GLY A 145 -0.31 1.28 -11.28
CA GLY A 145 0.34 1.41 -12.59
C GLY A 145 1.65 0.65 -12.75
N ASP A 146 2.46 0.52 -11.70
CA ASP A 146 3.72 -0.23 -11.67
C ASP A 146 3.62 -1.56 -10.90
N ALA A 147 2.41 -1.92 -10.45
CA ALA A 147 2.04 -3.17 -9.77
C ALA A 147 2.76 -3.38 -8.42
N ASP A 148 3.21 -2.30 -7.78
CA ASP A 148 3.83 -2.37 -6.46
C ASP A 148 2.79 -2.28 -5.32
N ARG A 149 1.53 -1.92 -5.63
CA ARG A 149 0.40 -1.85 -4.69
C ARG A 149 -0.75 -2.74 -5.14
N VAL A 150 -1.53 -3.22 -4.15
CA VAL A 150 -2.75 -4.00 -4.40
C VAL A 150 -3.90 -3.51 -3.52
N GLY A 151 -5.05 -3.26 -4.15
CA GLY A 151 -6.35 -3.11 -3.52
C GLY A 151 -7.13 -4.42 -3.63
N ILE A 152 -7.98 -4.69 -2.66
CA ILE A 152 -8.81 -5.89 -2.61
C ILE A 152 -10.29 -5.51 -2.65
N GLY A 153 -11.07 -6.24 -3.44
CA GLY A 153 -12.52 -6.21 -3.35
C GLY A 153 -13.07 -7.56 -2.88
N ASP A 154 -14.13 -7.51 -2.11
CA ASP A 154 -14.80 -8.71 -1.59
C ASP A 154 -15.72 -9.38 -2.64
N GLU A 155 -16.25 -10.54 -2.30
CA GLU A 155 -17.17 -11.32 -3.14
C GLU A 155 -18.53 -10.63 -3.34
N LYS A 156 -18.81 -9.55 -2.61
CA LYS A 156 -20.03 -8.74 -2.76
C LYS A 156 -19.80 -7.52 -3.67
N GLY A 157 -18.53 -7.30 -4.09
CA GLY A 157 -18.10 -6.16 -4.89
C GLY A 157 -17.92 -4.89 -4.06
N ASN A 158 -17.59 -5.01 -2.78
CA ASN A 158 -17.22 -3.88 -1.93
C ASN A 158 -15.70 -3.79 -1.81
N PHE A 159 -15.19 -2.58 -1.68
CA PHE A 159 -13.78 -2.33 -1.46
C PHE A 159 -13.37 -2.67 -0.03
N VAL A 160 -12.36 -3.53 0.11
CA VAL A 160 -11.69 -3.78 1.38
C VAL A 160 -10.53 -2.78 1.49
N ASN A 161 -10.65 -1.78 2.36
CA ASN A 161 -9.63 -0.75 2.47
C ASN A 161 -8.26 -1.33 2.82
N GLN A 162 -7.19 -0.64 2.41
CA GLN A 162 -5.82 -1.13 2.48
C GLN A 162 -5.34 -1.40 3.91
N LEU A 163 -5.89 -0.70 4.90
CA LEU A 163 -5.55 -0.92 6.31
C LEU A 163 -6.03 -2.29 6.79
N ARG A 164 -7.26 -2.67 6.38
CA ARG A 164 -7.82 -4.00 6.64
C ARG A 164 -7.06 -5.09 5.92
N VAL A 165 -6.67 -4.83 4.65
CA VAL A 165 -5.83 -5.76 3.87
C VAL A 165 -4.49 -5.96 4.56
N PHE A 166 -3.84 -4.90 5.05
CA PHE A 166 -2.59 -5.01 5.79
C PHE A 166 -2.75 -5.83 7.08
N GLY A 167 -3.82 -5.58 7.84
CA GLY A 167 -4.16 -6.39 9.01
C GLY A 167 -4.35 -7.88 8.67
N LEU A 168 -5.06 -8.18 7.57
CA LEU A 168 -5.27 -9.54 7.09
C LEU A 168 -3.97 -10.21 6.64
N LEU A 169 -3.11 -9.52 5.89
CA LEU A 169 -1.82 -10.06 5.46
C LEU A 169 -0.89 -10.31 6.65
N ALA A 170 -0.84 -9.40 7.63
CA ALA A 170 -0.07 -9.64 8.85
C ALA A 170 -0.63 -10.82 9.66
N TYR A 171 -1.95 -10.91 9.82
CA TYR A 171 -2.61 -12.07 10.44
C TYR A 171 -2.30 -13.37 9.71
N TYR A 172 -2.35 -13.37 8.37
CA TYR A 172 -2.01 -14.52 7.54
C TYR A 172 -0.57 -14.99 7.79
N MET A 173 0.40 -14.09 7.82
CA MET A 173 1.81 -14.43 8.08
C MET A 173 1.98 -15.02 9.48
N LEU A 174 1.36 -14.39 10.49
CA LEU A 174 1.52 -14.77 11.90
C LEU A 174 0.75 -16.03 12.27
N GLU A 175 -0.52 -16.14 11.88
CA GLU A 175 -1.40 -17.24 12.29
C GLU A 175 -1.38 -18.40 11.30
N VAL A 176 -1.59 -18.12 10.01
CA VAL A 176 -1.82 -19.16 9.01
C VAL A 176 -0.52 -19.77 8.52
N ARG A 177 0.53 -18.94 8.34
CA ARG A 177 1.87 -19.44 7.99
C ARG A 177 2.69 -19.80 9.24
N GLY A 178 2.29 -19.33 10.42
CA GLY A 178 3.00 -19.61 11.66
C GLY A 178 4.36 -18.92 11.77
N GLU A 179 4.61 -17.92 10.95
CA GLU A 179 5.89 -17.19 10.94
C GLU A 179 5.93 -16.15 12.07
N ARG A 180 7.14 -15.78 12.49
CA ARG A 180 7.35 -14.77 13.54
C ARG A 180 8.40 -13.77 13.09
N GLY A 181 8.19 -12.52 13.44
CA GLY A 181 9.11 -11.43 13.18
C GLY A 181 8.42 -10.06 13.29
N PRO A 182 9.19 -8.98 13.36
CA PRO A 182 8.65 -7.65 13.47
C PRO A 182 7.72 -7.27 12.31
N ILE A 183 6.77 -6.36 12.61
CA ILE A 183 5.93 -5.70 11.61
C ILE A 183 6.44 -4.26 11.49
N VAL A 184 6.64 -3.76 10.29
CA VAL A 184 6.99 -2.36 10.03
C VAL A 184 5.83 -1.65 9.33
N LYS A 185 5.39 -0.51 9.85
CA LYS A 185 4.28 0.24 9.29
C LYS A 185 4.56 1.74 9.27
N THR A 186 3.95 2.47 8.35
CA THR A 186 3.93 3.92 8.44
C THR A 186 2.92 4.40 9.48
N LEU A 187 3.13 5.59 10.02
CA LEU A 187 2.26 6.19 11.05
C LEU A 187 0.81 6.41 10.57
N SER A 188 0.58 6.47 9.25
CA SER A 188 -0.75 6.61 8.63
C SER A 188 -1.52 5.29 8.48
N THR A 189 -0.98 4.17 9.00
CA THR A 189 -1.65 2.86 8.92
C THR A 189 -2.31 2.44 10.24
N THR A 190 -2.92 1.26 10.21
CA THR A 190 -3.83 0.76 11.24
C THR A 190 -3.17 0.40 12.58
N LYS A 191 -3.90 0.63 13.67
CA LYS A 191 -3.59 0.11 15.01
C LYS A 191 -3.93 -1.38 15.17
N MET A 192 -4.65 -1.99 14.22
CA MET A 192 -4.85 -3.45 14.21
C MET A 192 -3.52 -4.21 14.23
N LEU A 193 -2.48 -3.67 13.57
CA LEU A 193 -1.14 -4.27 13.56
C LEU A 193 -0.49 -4.26 14.95
N ASN A 194 -0.68 -3.20 15.74
CA ASN A 194 -0.17 -3.15 17.11
C ASN A 194 -0.85 -4.23 17.97
N LYS A 195 -2.18 -4.40 17.82
CA LYS A 195 -2.92 -5.46 18.52
C LYS A 195 -2.48 -6.87 18.09
N LEU A 196 -2.22 -7.08 16.79
CA LEU A 196 -1.63 -8.33 16.34
C LEU A 196 -0.23 -8.54 16.91
N GLY A 197 0.59 -7.49 17.00
CA GLY A 197 1.91 -7.55 17.62
C GLY A 197 1.83 -8.01 19.09
N GLU A 198 0.88 -7.48 19.85
CA GLU A 198 0.61 -7.91 21.23
C GLU A 198 0.12 -9.37 21.33
N ILE A 199 -0.83 -9.77 20.46
CA ILE A 199 -1.40 -11.14 20.46
C ILE A 199 -0.33 -12.19 20.14
N TYR A 200 0.58 -11.90 19.19
CA TYR A 200 1.58 -12.86 18.69
C TYR A 200 2.98 -12.64 19.29
N ASP A 201 3.12 -11.71 20.24
CA ASP A 201 4.38 -11.33 20.91
C ASP A 201 5.49 -10.99 19.88
N VAL A 202 5.18 -10.11 18.94
CA VAL A 202 6.13 -9.62 17.93
C VAL A 202 6.20 -8.09 17.95
N PRO A 203 7.41 -7.50 17.76
CA PRO A 203 7.57 -6.05 17.71
C PRO A 203 6.82 -5.41 16.54
N VAL A 204 6.26 -4.21 16.76
CA VAL A 204 5.70 -3.37 15.71
C VAL A 204 6.45 -2.05 15.68
N HIS A 205 7.11 -1.77 14.56
CA HIS A 205 7.88 -0.54 14.35
C HIS A 205 7.07 0.43 13.49
N GLU A 206 6.96 1.67 13.93
CA GLU A 206 6.27 2.74 13.22
C GLU A 206 7.30 3.70 12.62
N THR A 207 7.14 4.08 11.34
CA THR A 207 8.02 4.99 10.61
C THR A 207 7.25 6.18 10.06
N GLY A 208 7.95 7.19 9.56
CA GLY A 208 7.37 8.23 8.72
C GLY A 208 6.72 7.65 7.45
N VAL A 209 5.90 8.46 6.78
CA VAL A 209 5.20 8.06 5.55
C VAL A 209 6.17 8.01 4.37
N GLY A 210 6.22 6.87 3.72
CA GLY A 210 7.03 6.61 2.53
C GLY A 210 7.85 5.33 2.67
N PHE A 211 7.85 4.52 1.62
CA PHE A 211 8.53 3.21 1.64
C PHE A 211 10.04 3.33 1.85
N LYS A 212 10.62 4.49 1.52
CA LYS A 212 12.03 4.85 1.82
C LYS A 212 12.40 4.82 3.31
N TYR A 213 11.40 4.82 4.21
CA TYR A 213 11.60 4.63 5.64
C TYR A 213 11.23 3.21 6.09
N VAL A 214 10.28 2.58 5.40
CA VAL A 214 9.83 1.21 5.69
C VAL A 214 10.90 0.20 5.30
N ALA A 215 11.44 0.27 4.08
CA ALA A 215 12.39 -0.70 3.57
C ALA A 215 13.68 -0.80 4.42
N PRO A 216 14.38 0.30 4.75
CA PRO A 216 15.56 0.23 5.63
C PRO A 216 15.22 -0.34 7.00
N LYS A 217 14.05 0.01 7.56
CA LYS A 217 13.62 -0.51 8.87
C LYS A 217 13.28 -2.01 8.82
N MET A 218 12.73 -2.49 7.70
CA MET A 218 12.52 -3.92 7.48
C MET A 218 13.85 -4.68 7.45
N ILE A 219 14.85 -4.15 6.76
CA ILE A 219 16.19 -4.76 6.68
C ILE A 219 16.84 -4.77 8.06
N GLU A 220 16.86 -3.63 8.75
CA GLU A 220 17.45 -3.47 10.10
C GLU A 220 16.89 -4.48 11.10
N THR A 221 15.59 -4.75 11.03
CA THR A 221 14.89 -5.56 12.05
C THR A 221 14.57 -6.98 11.59
N ASP A 222 14.95 -7.37 10.37
CA ASP A 222 14.52 -8.61 9.71
C ASP A 222 12.99 -8.79 9.79
N ALA A 223 12.26 -7.72 9.41
CA ALA A 223 10.82 -7.69 9.57
C ALA A 223 10.10 -8.71 8.69
N LEU A 224 9.04 -9.31 9.25
CA LEU A 224 8.20 -10.30 8.56
C LEU A 224 7.39 -9.68 7.43
N ILE A 225 6.84 -8.49 7.70
CA ILE A 225 6.03 -7.72 6.75
C ILE A 225 6.20 -6.23 7.02
N GLY A 226 6.22 -5.44 5.97
CA GLY A 226 6.16 -3.98 6.02
C GLY A 226 5.14 -3.41 5.07
N GLY A 227 4.58 -2.22 5.38
CA GLY A 227 3.58 -1.64 4.47
C GLY A 227 3.12 -0.23 4.81
N GLU A 228 2.33 0.28 3.88
CA GLU A 228 1.76 1.63 3.88
C GLU A 228 0.24 1.59 3.69
N GLU A 229 -0.43 2.69 4.03
CA GLU A 229 -1.87 2.87 3.81
C GLU A 229 -2.24 2.91 2.31
N SER A 230 -1.25 3.07 1.44
CA SER A 230 -1.45 3.10 -0.01
C SER A 230 -1.74 1.73 -0.63
N GLY A 231 -1.61 0.63 0.12
CA GLY A 231 -1.76 -0.74 -0.37
C GLY A 231 -0.45 -1.37 -0.86
N GLY A 232 0.68 -0.73 -0.56
CA GLY A 232 2.02 -1.27 -0.82
C GLY A 232 2.52 -2.08 0.36
N TYR A 233 2.80 -3.37 0.14
CA TYR A 233 3.27 -4.31 1.16
C TYR A 233 4.52 -5.03 0.68
N ALA A 234 5.49 -5.19 1.58
CA ALA A 234 6.70 -5.97 1.37
C ALA A 234 6.78 -7.12 2.37
N PHE A 235 7.45 -8.19 2.01
CA PHE A 235 7.47 -9.42 2.77
C PHE A 235 8.90 -9.95 2.91
N ARG A 236 9.21 -10.53 4.07
CA ARG A 236 10.49 -11.22 4.30
C ARG A 236 10.73 -12.28 3.23
N GLY A 237 11.96 -12.35 2.75
CA GLY A 237 12.35 -13.30 1.71
C GLY A 237 12.13 -12.82 0.28
N ASN A 238 11.41 -11.72 0.08
CA ASN A 238 11.35 -10.98 -1.17
C ASN A 238 12.33 -9.79 -1.15
N VAL A 239 12.46 -9.08 -2.28
CA VAL A 239 13.13 -7.79 -2.33
C VAL A 239 12.47 -6.85 -1.29
N PRO A 240 13.24 -6.06 -0.52
CA PRO A 240 12.69 -5.15 0.48
C PRO A 240 12.03 -3.93 -0.17
N GLU A 241 11.03 -4.20 -1.01
CA GLU A 241 10.19 -3.25 -1.72
C GLU A 241 8.78 -3.82 -1.83
N ARG A 242 7.80 -2.95 -2.07
CA ARG A 242 6.40 -3.31 -2.27
C ARG A 242 6.24 -4.24 -3.47
N ASP A 243 5.34 -5.20 -3.32
CA ASP A 243 5.01 -6.17 -4.38
C ASP A 243 3.52 -6.48 -4.33
N GLY A 244 2.74 -5.81 -5.19
CA GLY A 244 1.30 -5.99 -5.28
C GLY A 244 0.90 -7.36 -5.80
N ILE A 245 1.73 -7.97 -6.65
CA ILE A 245 1.48 -9.32 -7.18
C ILE A 245 1.63 -10.35 -6.06
N LEU A 246 2.74 -10.30 -5.30
CA LEU A 246 2.96 -11.21 -4.17
C LEU A 246 1.90 -10.99 -3.07
N GLY A 247 1.56 -9.71 -2.77
CA GLY A 247 0.50 -9.38 -1.83
C GLY A 247 -0.85 -9.99 -2.21
N GLY A 248 -1.23 -9.89 -3.49
CA GLY A 248 -2.44 -10.52 -4.04
C GLY A 248 -2.40 -12.05 -3.97
N LEU A 249 -1.24 -12.67 -4.27
CA LEU A 249 -1.07 -14.12 -4.16
C LEU A 249 -1.19 -14.61 -2.70
N TYR A 250 -0.61 -13.88 -1.73
CA TYR A 250 -0.74 -14.21 -0.32
C TYR A 250 -2.18 -14.06 0.17
N PHE A 251 -2.92 -13.08 -0.33
CA PHE A 251 -4.34 -12.96 -0.04
C PHE A 251 -5.14 -14.14 -0.58
N LEU A 252 -4.88 -14.59 -1.81
CA LEU A 252 -5.51 -15.78 -2.38
C LEU A 252 -5.15 -17.06 -1.61
N ASP A 253 -3.89 -17.23 -1.21
CA ASP A 253 -3.45 -18.38 -0.42
C ASP A 253 -4.13 -18.43 0.96
N MET A 254 -4.31 -17.26 1.59
CA MET A 254 -5.07 -17.13 2.84
C MET A 254 -6.52 -17.59 2.64
N MET A 255 -7.20 -17.12 1.59
CA MET A 255 -8.56 -17.57 1.27
C MET A 255 -8.65 -19.09 1.13
N VAL A 256 -7.69 -19.68 0.40
CA VAL A 256 -7.65 -21.12 0.14
C VAL A 256 -7.35 -21.93 1.40
N LYS A 257 -6.35 -21.53 2.18
CA LYS A 257 -5.97 -22.23 3.41
C LYS A 257 -7.04 -22.16 4.48
N MET A 258 -7.67 -21.03 4.63
CA MET A 258 -8.74 -20.84 5.60
C MET A 258 -10.11 -21.30 5.06
N LYS A 259 -10.24 -21.50 3.75
CA LYS A 259 -11.50 -21.83 3.06
C LYS A 259 -12.58 -20.79 3.32
N MET A 260 -12.20 -19.52 3.28
CA MET A 260 -13.03 -18.37 3.61
C MET A 260 -13.04 -17.36 2.48
N LYS A 261 -14.15 -16.65 2.37
CA LYS A 261 -14.31 -15.49 1.50
C LYS A 261 -13.73 -14.24 2.17
N PRO A 262 -13.45 -13.16 1.41
CA PRO A 262 -12.89 -11.93 1.97
C PRO A 262 -13.69 -11.36 3.15
N THR A 263 -15.04 -11.38 3.10
CA THR A 263 -15.87 -10.90 4.22
C THR A 263 -15.69 -11.76 5.47
N GLU A 264 -15.61 -13.09 5.35
CA GLU A 264 -15.41 -14.01 6.45
C GLU A 264 -14.00 -13.85 7.08
N LEU A 265 -12.98 -13.58 6.24
CA LEU A 265 -11.63 -13.26 6.71
C LEU A 265 -11.60 -11.98 7.54
N LEU A 266 -12.38 -10.95 7.14
CA LEU A 266 -12.54 -9.72 7.93
C LEU A 266 -13.21 -9.99 9.27
N ASP A 267 -14.24 -10.82 9.32
CA ASP A 267 -14.90 -11.20 10.58
C ASP A 267 -13.90 -11.89 11.54
N VAL A 268 -13.04 -12.76 11.01
CA VAL A 268 -11.97 -13.40 11.81
C VAL A 268 -10.98 -12.35 12.33
N LEU A 269 -10.50 -11.45 11.48
CA LEU A 269 -9.58 -10.38 11.91
C LEU A 269 -10.23 -9.53 13.02
N PHE A 270 -11.45 -9.07 12.80
CA PHE A 270 -12.17 -8.23 13.76
C PHE A 270 -12.48 -8.94 15.08
N SER A 271 -12.71 -10.25 15.05
CA SER A 271 -12.85 -11.05 16.29
C SER A 271 -11.58 -11.04 17.14
N LYS A 272 -10.41 -10.83 16.55
CA LYS A 272 -9.11 -10.78 17.25
C LYS A 272 -8.74 -9.37 17.71
N VAL A 273 -8.92 -8.37 16.85
CA VAL A 273 -8.40 -7.02 17.07
C VAL A 273 -9.49 -5.95 17.27
N GLY A 274 -10.76 -6.31 17.12
CA GLY A 274 -11.88 -5.38 17.08
C GLY A 274 -12.05 -4.71 15.74
N GLU A 275 -13.19 -4.09 15.52
CA GLU A 275 -13.47 -3.34 14.32
C GLU A 275 -12.70 -2.01 14.31
N HIS A 276 -12.15 -1.66 13.16
CA HIS A 276 -11.47 -0.40 12.91
C HIS A 276 -12.04 0.24 11.65
N TYR A 277 -12.34 1.52 11.75
CA TYR A 277 -12.93 2.34 10.69
C TYR A 277 -11.95 3.45 10.31
N TYR A 278 -11.70 3.60 9.03
CA TYR A 278 -10.72 4.52 8.48
C TYR A 278 -11.31 5.28 7.31
N ASP A 279 -10.99 6.56 7.24
CA ASP A 279 -11.19 7.38 6.05
C ASP A 279 -10.17 8.52 6.00
N ARG A 280 -10.10 9.22 4.86
CA ARG A 280 -9.22 10.37 4.68
C ARG A 280 -9.86 11.44 3.82
N ILE A 281 -9.46 12.67 4.03
CA ILE A 281 -9.78 13.81 3.18
C ILE A 281 -8.50 14.40 2.63
N ASP A 282 -8.41 14.48 1.30
CA ASP A 282 -7.35 15.18 0.58
C ASP A 282 -7.92 16.55 0.15
N THR A 283 -7.38 17.65 0.65
CA THR A 283 -7.84 18.99 0.31
C THR A 283 -6.71 19.84 -0.22
N LEU A 284 -7.00 20.63 -1.26
CA LEU A 284 -6.11 21.68 -1.72
C LEU A 284 -6.23 22.87 -0.75
N PHE A 285 -5.13 23.50 -0.43
CA PHE A 285 -5.15 24.75 0.32
C PHE A 285 -4.56 25.88 -0.50
N SER A 286 -5.16 27.06 -0.34
CA SER A 286 -4.63 28.32 -0.86
C SER A 286 -4.03 29.10 0.32
N GLY A 287 -2.78 29.51 0.22
CA GLY A 287 -2.10 30.24 1.28
C GLY A 287 -0.73 29.67 1.65
N ASP A 288 -0.11 30.23 2.67
CA ASP A 288 1.20 29.81 3.13
C ASP A 288 1.10 28.49 3.91
N ARG A 289 1.83 27.51 3.46
CA ARG A 289 1.97 26.18 4.10
C ARG A 289 2.45 26.30 5.55
N GLU A 290 3.39 27.20 5.82
CA GLU A 290 3.96 27.38 7.15
C GLU A 290 2.96 28.05 8.12
N GLU A 291 2.08 28.90 7.61
CA GLU A 291 1.01 29.50 8.41
C GLU A 291 0.03 28.43 8.89
N ILE A 292 -0.43 27.56 7.96
CA ILE A 292 -1.31 26.43 8.32
C ILE A 292 -0.60 25.46 9.26
N ARG A 293 0.67 25.16 9.02
CA ARG A 293 1.48 24.31 9.89
C ARG A 293 1.58 24.86 11.31
N ASN A 294 1.82 26.16 11.43
CA ASN A 294 1.87 26.84 12.73
C ASN A 294 0.51 26.84 13.42
N THR A 295 -0.58 26.96 12.68
CA THR A 295 -1.95 26.86 13.21
C THR A 295 -2.16 25.49 13.82
N VAL A 296 -1.85 24.40 13.10
CA VAL A 296 -1.98 23.04 13.62
C VAL A 296 -1.05 22.80 14.81
N LYS A 297 0.21 23.26 14.75
CA LYS A 297 1.20 23.09 15.82
C LYS A 297 0.77 23.77 17.12
N ASN A 298 0.11 24.92 17.03
CA ASN A 298 -0.35 25.67 18.19
C ASN A 298 -1.72 25.20 18.71
N ALA A 299 -2.45 24.45 17.90
CA ALA A 299 -3.70 23.84 18.32
C ALA A 299 -3.42 22.77 19.39
N LYS A 300 -4.15 22.85 20.49
CA LYS A 300 -4.08 21.87 21.58
C LYS A 300 -5.49 21.36 21.89
N PRO A 301 -6.08 20.60 20.96
CA PRO A 301 -7.44 20.12 21.15
C PRO A 301 -7.47 19.15 22.33
N GLU A 302 -8.42 19.35 23.26
CA GLU A 302 -8.68 18.40 24.36
C GLU A 302 -9.47 17.20 23.85
N THR A 303 -10.33 17.43 22.85
CA THR A 303 -11.17 16.41 22.21
C THR A 303 -11.16 16.56 20.70
N ILE A 304 -11.32 15.44 19.99
CA ILE A 304 -11.46 15.35 18.52
C ILE A 304 -12.57 14.33 18.24
N GLY A 305 -13.60 14.73 17.48
CA GLY A 305 -14.78 13.89 17.24
C GLY A 305 -15.51 13.50 18.53
N GLY A 306 -15.38 14.30 19.60
CA GLY A 306 -15.92 13.99 20.92
C GLY A 306 -15.06 13.05 21.77
N LEU A 307 -13.98 12.46 21.21
CA LEU A 307 -13.04 11.59 21.94
C LEU A 307 -11.89 12.41 22.53
N LYS A 308 -11.47 12.06 23.74
CA LYS A 308 -10.35 12.73 24.41
C LYS A 308 -9.03 12.46 23.68
N VAL A 309 -8.23 13.53 23.49
CA VAL A 309 -6.85 13.42 22.98
C VAL A 309 -5.95 12.94 24.11
N THR A 310 -5.21 11.84 23.88
CA THR A 310 -4.31 11.23 24.88
C THR A 310 -2.87 11.63 24.69
N SER A 311 -2.42 11.82 23.45
CA SER A 311 -1.05 12.26 23.11
C SER A 311 -0.96 12.79 21.68
N LEU A 312 0.18 13.41 21.37
CA LEU A 312 0.53 13.92 20.04
C LEU A 312 1.90 13.36 19.62
N ASN A 313 1.97 12.88 18.37
CA ASN A 313 3.21 12.56 17.67
C ASN A 313 3.37 13.54 16.50
N ASP A 314 4.47 14.29 16.44
CA ASP A 314 4.76 15.30 15.41
C ASP A 314 5.96 14.94 14.52
N THR A 315 6.31 13.66 14.44
CA THR A 315 7.47 13.16 13.67
C THR A 315 7.31 13.38 12.17
N ASP A 316 6.13 13.09 11.58
CA ASP A 316 5.83 13.33 10.16
C ASP A 316 4.37 13.78 10.00
N GLY A 317 4.12 15.04 10.30
CA GLY A 317 2.79 15.63 10.44
C GLY A 317 2.38 15.75 11.91
N PHE A 318 1.10 15.83 12.17
CA PHE A 318 0.53 15.96 13.52
C PHE A 318 -0.48 14.83 13.75
N GLN A 319 -0.05 13.80 14.47
CA GLN A 319 -0.88 12.64 14.79
C GLN A 319 -1.37 12.72 16.24
N TYR A 320 -2.65 12.97 16.40
CA TYR A 320 -3.33 12.98 17.70
C TYR A 320 -3.87 11.58 17.99
N TYR A 321 -3.44 10.98 19.09
CA TYR A 321 -3.99 9.70 19.56
C TYR A 321 -5.23 9.95 20.40
N LEU A 322 -6.24 9.10 20.24
CA LEU A 322 -7.55 9.22 20.86
C LEU A 322 -7.75 8.12 21.94
N GLU A 323 -8.65 8.36 22.87
CA GLU A 323 -8.89 7.46 24.01
C GLU A 323 -9.46 6.09 23.63
N ASP A 324 -10.09 5.97 22.47
CA ASP A 324 -10.58 4.70 21.91
C ASP A 324 -9.47 3.84 21.27
N GLY A 325 -8.23 4.33 21.29
CA GLY A 325 -7.07 3.74 20.62
C GLY A 325 -6.94 4.13 19.15
N GLY A 326 -7.85 4.96 18.62
CA GLY A 326 -7.79 5.56 17.30
C GLY A 326 -6.83 6.75 17.21
N TRP A 327 -6.82 7.41 16.05
CA TRP A 327 -5.96 8.56 15.81
C TRP A 327 -6.53 9.46 14.70
N LEU A 328 -6.17 10.75 14.76
CA LEU A 328 -6.27 11.72 13.68
C LEU A 328 -4.86 12.12 13.24
N LEU A 329 -4.57 12.13 11.94
CA LEU A 329 -3.31 12.63 11.38
C LEU A 329 -3.57 13.77 10.41
N ILE A 330 -2.91 14.91 10.63
CA ILE A 330 -2.88 16.06 9.72
C ILE A 330 -1.49 16.13 9.11
N ARG A 331 -1.39 15.95 7.78
CA ARG A 331 -0.09 15.86 7.10
C ARG A 331 -0.10 16.62 5.78
N PHE A 332 0.97 17.36 5.52
CA PHE A 332 1.17 18.02 4.24
C PHE A 332 1.79 17.05 3.22
N SER A 333 1.29 17.09 1.99
CA SER A 333 1.95 16.41 0.88
C SER A 333 3.35 17.00 0.65
N GLY A 334 4.34 16.14 0.40
CA GLY A 334 5.70 16.60 0.08
C GLY A 334 5.83 17.25 -1.31
N THR A 335 4.95 16.88 -2.24
CA THR A 335 5.09 17.18 -3.67
C THR A 335 3.96 18.07 -4.22
N GLU A 336 2.84 18.20 -3.52
CA GLU A 336 1.65 18.92 -3.98
C GLU A 336 1.15 19.88 -2.90
N PRO A 337 0.47 21.00 -3.25
CA PRO A 337 -0.16 21.90 -2.29
C PRO A 337 -1.44 21.28 -1.71
N LYS A 338 -1.29 20.09 -1.10
CA LYS A 338 -2.38 19.33 -0.50
C LYS A 338 -2.13 19.11 0.98
N LEU A 339 -3.16 19.28 1.76
CA LEU A 339 -3.27 18.79 3.12
C LEU A 339 -4.07 17.48 3.10
N ARG A 340 -3.58 16.48 3.79
CA ARG A 340 -4.25 15.20 3.98
C ARG A 340 -4.62 15.06 5.44
N VAL A 341 -5.87 14.79 5.69
CA VAL A 341 -6.41 14.50 7.02
C VAL A 341 -6.88 13.05 7.00
N TYR A 342 -6.31 12.26 7.89
CA TYR A 342 -6.61 10.83 8.00
C TYR A 342 -7.16 10.55 9.39
N CYS A 343 -8.04 9.58 9.52
CA CYS A 343 -8.41 9.07 10.82
C CYS A 343 -8.61 7.56 10.82
N GLU A 344 -8.32 6.94 11.95
CA GLU A 344 -8.79 5.61 12.30
C GLU A 344 -9.41 5.67 13.69
N THR A 345 -10.54 5.00 13.87
CA THR A 345 -11.29 4.92 15.14
C THR A 345 -11.99 3.57 15.26
N THR A 346 -12.33 3.16 16.46
CA THR A 346 -13.17 1.97 16.70
C THR A 346 -14.67 2.27 16.62
N HIS A 347 -15.05 3.52 16.37
CA HIS A 347 -16.42 4.02 16.29
C HIS A 347 -16.71 4.56 14.87
N GLY A 348 -17.33 3.74 14.01
CA GLY A 348 -17.55 4.09 12.60
C GLY A 348 -18.39 5.35 12.37
N ASP A 349 -19.29 5.67 13.28
CA ASP A 349 -20.12 6.87 13.27
C ASP A 349 -19.34 8.17 13.57
N LEU A 350 -18.15 8.07 14.17
CA LEU A 350 -17.32 9.23 14.50
C LEU A 350 -16.32 9.61 13.40
N VAL A 351 -16.11 8.77 12.40
CA VAL A 351 -15.10 9.00 11.35
C VAL A 351 -15.22 10.39 10.74
N GLN A 352 -16.40 10.78 10.30
CA GLN A 352 -16.62 12.08 9.65
C GLN A 352 -16.41 13.26 10.62
N ALA A 353 -16.87 13.14 11.86
CA ALA A 353 -16.67 14.16 12.88
C ALA A 353 -15.17 14.37 13.20
N ILE A 354 -14.40 13.29 13.27
CA ILE A 354 -12.95 13.35 13.49
C ILE A 354 -12.24 14.05 12.32
N LEU A 355 -12.58 13.69 11.08
CA LEU A 355 -11.99 14.31 9.89
C LEU A 355 -12.35 15.80 9.78
N GLU A 356 -13.59 16.18 10.09
CA GLU A 356 -14.03 17.57 10.10
C GLU A 356 -13.31 18.40 11.17
N ASP A 357 -13.07 17.82 12.35
CA ASP A 357 -12.26 18.46 13.39
C ASP A 357 -10.82 18.66 12.90
N GLY A 358 -10.25 17.69 12.19
CA GLY A 358 -8.94 17.84 11.56
C GLY A 358 -8.85 19.02 10.61
N LEU A 359 -9.85 19.23 9.78
CA LEU A 359 -9.93 20.40 8.89
C LEU A 359 -10.07 21.70 9.68
N ARG A 360 -10.88 21.73 10.76
CA ARG A 360 -11.01 22.89 11.66
C ARG A 360 -9.70 23.22 12.37
N ILE A 361 -9.00 22.21 12.87
CA ILE A 361 -7.67 22.37 13.49
C ILE A 361 -6.68 22.99 12.52
N ALA A 362 -6.78 22.63 11.23
CA ALA A 362 -5.96 23.21 10.17
C ALA A 362 -6.43 24.61 9.68
N GLY A 363 -7.56 25.11 10.18
CA GLY A 363 -8.13 26.37 9.73
C GLY A 363 -8.71 26.36 8.31
N LEU A 364 -9.10 25.17 7.82
CA LEU A 364 -9.61 24.96 6.46
C LEU A 364 -11.15 24.72 6.42
N LYS A 365 -11.82 24.76 7.55
CA LYS A 365 -13.28 24.64 7.69
C LYS A 365 -13.81 25.54 8.77
#